data_ca5e816c4f7a17d2aee29c2c7cbd9c21
#
_entry.id   ca5e816c4f7a17d2aee29c2c7cbd9c21
#
_cell.length_a   1.000
_cell.length_b   1.000
_cell.length_c   1.000
_cell.angle_alpha   90.00
_cell.angle_beta   90.00
_cell.angle_gamma   90.00
#
_symmetry.space_group_name_H-M   'P 1'
#
loop_
_entity.id
_entity.type
_entity.pdbx_description
1 polymer ?
#
loop_
_entity_poly.entity_id
_entity_poly.type
_entity_poly.pdbx_seq_one_letter_code
_entity_poly.pdbx_strand_id
1 'polypeptide(L)'
;MDRDKFMKALHNDEKPMDRGHYKKVIRESIDSWQDQNPRGHQDLIICMEELAELQQAISKELRGKGDTVNILEEVADVLLCIGYIQEIVGLSDDLIVSAMNVKIDRLEKIL
;
A
#
# COMPACT_ATOMS: atom_id res chain seq x y z
N MET A 1 -6.18 -3.95 -11.84
CA MET A 1 -6.23 -5.40 -12.10
C MET A 1 -7.68 -5.84 -12.26
N ASP A 2 -7.93 -6.77 -13.15
CA ASP A 2 -9.26 -7.34 -13.35
C ASP A 2 -9.73 -8.06 -12.07
N ARG A 3 -10.99 -7.82 -11.65
CA ARG A 3 -11.56 -8.37 -10.42
C ARG A 3 -11.50 -9.90 -10.37
N ASP A 4 -11.85 -10.55 -11.47
CA ASP A 4 -11.88 -12.02 -11.52
C ASP A 4 -10.49 -12.63 -11.44
N LYS A 5 -9.50 -12.02 -12.10
CA LYS A 5 -8.12 -12.42 -12.00
C LYS A 5 -7.57 -12.24 -10.59
N PHE A 6 -7.90 -11.13 -9.95
CA PHE A 6 -7.48 -10.84 -8.57
C PHE A 6 -8.07 -11.88 -7.60
N MET A 7 -9.36 -12.14 -7.67
CA MET A 7 -10.01 -13.12 -6.81
C MET A 7 -9.43 -14.53 -7.02
N LYS A 8 -9.16 -14.90 -8.27
CA LYS A 8 -8.58 -16.19 -8.60
C LYS A 8 -7.17 -16.34 -8.04
N ALA A 9 -6.36 -15.28 -8.14
CA ALA A 9 -5.02 -15.24 -7.59
C ALA A 9 -5.04 -15.36 -6.06
N LEU A 10 -5.94 -14.64 -5.38
CA LEU A 10 -6.14 -14.74 -3.94
C LEU A 10 -6.48 -16.16 -3.50
N HIS A 11 -7.39 -16.79 -4.20
CA HIS A 11 -7.87 -18.13 -3.87
C HIS A 11 -6.76 -19.17 -3.95
N ASN A 12 -5.80 -18.98 -4.85
CA ASN A 12 -4.71 -19.90 -5.09
C ASN A 12 -3.42 -19.53 -4.35
N ASP A 13 -3.37 -18.41 -3.67
CA ASP A 13 -2.16 -17.96 -2.97
C ASP A 13 -2.19 -18.37 -1.50
N GLU A 14 -1.32 -19.29 -1.14
CA GLU A 14 -1.15 -19.79 0.23
C GLU A 14 0.23 -19.39 0.80
N LYS A 15 0.99 -18.55 0.10
CA LYS A 15 2.34 -18.20 0.52
C LYS A 15 2.34 -17.23 1.70
N PRO A 16 3.16 -17.51 2.74
CA PRO A 16 3.40 -16.49 3.76
C PRO A 16 4.15 -15.31 3.15
N MET A 17 4.01 -14.13 3.77
CA MET A 17 4.72 -12.95 3.31
C MET A 17 6.23 -13.09 3.57
N ASP A 18 7.02 -12.99 2.51
CA ASP A 18 8.47 -12.92 2.59
C ASP A 18 8.88 -11.43 2.51
N ARG A 19 9.22 -10.88 3.66
CA ARG A 19 9.56 -9.45 3.74
C ARG A 19 10.84 -9.09 3.01
N GLY A 20 11.82 -9.99 3.00
CA GLY A 20 13.06 -9.78 2.24
C GLY A 20 12.80 -9.68 0.75
N HIS A 21 12.00 -10.60 0.22
CA HIS A 21 11.59 -10.59 -1.18
C HIS A 21 10.78 -9.34 -1.52
N TYR A 22 9.83 -8.99 -0.68
CA TYR A 22 8.99 -7.80 -0.82
C TYR A 22 9.84 -6.52 -0.92
N LYS A 23 10.79 -6.32 0.00
CA LYS A 23 11.67 -5.13 0.00
C LYS A 23 12.56 -5.09 -1.23
N LYS A 24 13.06 -6.24 -1.67
CA LYS A 24 13.87 -6.34 -2.89
C LYS A 24 13.08 -5.88 -4.11
N VAL A 25 11.86 -6.38 -4.27
CA VAL A 25 11.00 -6.00 -5.41
C VAL A 25 10.68 -4.51 -5.39
N ILE A 26 10.38 -3.95 -4.22
CA ILE A 26 10.12 -2.51 -4.10
C ILE A 26 11.34 -1.69 -4.51
N ARG A 27 12.54 -2.03 -4.04
CA ARG A 27 13.77 -1.32 -4.43
C ARG A 27 14.03 -1.40 -5.94
N GLU A 28 13.88 -2.58 -6.53
CA GLU A 28 14.05 -2.77 -7.96
C GLU A 28 13.03 -1.95 -8.76
N SER A 29 11.78 -1.86 -8.28
CA SER A 29 10.74 -1.05 -8.91
C SER A 29 11.08 0.44 -8.87
N ILE A 30 11.56 0.93 -7.73
CA ILE A 30 11.98 2.33 -7.56
C ILE A 30 13.14 2.64 -8.51
N ASP A 31 14.16 1.79 -8.55
CA ASP A 31 15.32 1.98 -9.42
C ASP A 31 14.90 2.01 -10.90
N SER A 32 13.99 1.12 -11.29
CA SER A 32 13.46 1.08 -12.66
C SER A 32 12.73 2.38 -13.03
N TRP A 33 11.90 2.91 -12.14
CA TRP A 33 11.19 4.17 -12.39
C TRP A 33 12.14 5.36 -12.47
N GLN A 34 13.14 5.41 -11.61
CA GLN A 34 14.14 6.48 -11.62
C GLN A 34 15.00 6.45 -12.87
N ASP A 35 15.35 5.26 -13.38
CA ASP A 35 16.08 5.10 -14.64
C ASP A 35 15.27 5.62 -15.83
N GLN A 36 13.95 5.42 -15.81
CA GLN A 36 13.05 5.90 -16.88
C GLN A 36 12.76 7.40 -16.76
N ASN A 37 12.73 7.95 -15.54
CA ASN A 37 12.40 9.35 -15.26
C ASN A 37 13.34 9.95 -14.22
N PRO A 38 14.62 10.21 -14.58
CA PRO A 38 15.64 10.64 -13.60
C PRO A 38 15.32 11.92 -12.83
N ARG A 39 14.45 12.77 -13.39
CA ARG A 39 14.05 14.05 -12.76
C ARG A 39 12.63 14.05 -12.23
N GLY A 40 11.90 12.95 -12.43
CA GLY A 40 10.52 12.82 -12.00
C GLY A 40 10.42 12.12 -10.65
N HIS A 41 9.25 12.29 -10.04
CA HIS A 41 8.85 11.57 -8.83
C HIS A 41 7.68 10.64 -9.14
N GLN A 42 7.83 9.85 -10.22
CA GLN A 42 6.77 8.99 -10.73
C GLN A 42 6.28 7.99 -9.67
N ASP A 43 7.21 7.45 -8.89
CA ASP A 43 6.92 6.56 -7.78
C ASP A 43 5.98 7.19 -6.73
N LEU A 44 6.26 8.43 -6.32
CA LEU A 44 5.42 9.15 -5.37
C LEU A 44 4.07 9.57 -5.99
N ILE A 45 4.07 9.91 -7.28
CA ILE A 45 2.83 10.23 -8.00
C ILE A 45 1.92 9.02 -8.05
N ILE A 46 2.45 7.83 -8.34
CA ILE A 46 1.69 6.58 -8.31
C ILE A 46 1.13 6.32 -6.91
N CYS A 47 1.92 6.56 -5.86
CA CYS A 47 1.42 6.42 -4.48
C CYS A 47 0.23 7.35 -4.21
N MET A 48 0.27 8.60 -4.69
CA MET A 48 -0.86 9.53 -4.55
C MET A 48 -2.10 9.01 -5.27
N GLU A 49 -1.94 8.46 -6.47
CA GLU A 49 -3.04 7.88 -7.25
C GLU A 49 -3.67 6.70 -6.51
N GLU A 50 -2.86 5.80 -5.97
CA GLU A 50 -3.36 4.63 -5.22
C GLU A 50 -4.08 5.05 -3.93
N LEU A 51 -3.59 6.06 -3.23
CA LEU A 51 -4.28 6.62 -2.06
C LEU A 51 -5.64 7.21 -2.45
N ALA A 52 -5.71 7.89 -3.59
CA ALA A 52 -6.97 8.44 -4.09
C ALA A 52 -7.96 7.33 -4.47
N GLU A 53 -7.51 6.22 -5.03
CA GLU A 53 -8.34 5.08 -5.37
C GLU A 53 -8.92 4.41 -4.11
N LEU A 54 -8.15 4.27 -3.05
CA LEU A 54 -8.66 3.78 -1.76
C LEU A 54 -9.71 4.73 -1.20
N GLN A 55 -9.48 6.04 -1.27
CA GLN A 55 -10.45 7.04 -0.84
C GLN A 55 -11.78 6.89 -1.59
N GLN A 56 -11.72 6.66 -2.90
CA GLN A 56 -12.93 6.44 -3.71
C GLN A 56 -13.66 5.16 -3.30
N ALA A 57 -12.92 4.08 -3.04
CA ALA A 57 -13.51 2.81 -2.60
C ALA A 57 -14.24 2.97 -1.26
N ILE A 58 -13.67 3.72 -0.32
CA ILE A 58 -14.29 4.03 0.97
C ILE A 58 -15.55 4.90 0.76
N SER A 59 -15.48 5.89 -0.11
CA SER A 59 -16.62 6.75 -0.45
C SER A 59 -17.79 5.93 -1.01
N LYS A 60 -17.52 4.97 -1.87
CA LYS A 60 -18.55 4.06 -2.40
C LYS A 60 -19.19 3.22 -1.29
N GLU A 61 -18.39 2.72 -0.35
CA GLU A 61 -18.90 1.98 0.80
C GLU A 61 -19.88 2.82 1.61
N LEU A 62 -19.52 4.08 1.89
CA LEU A 62 -20.38 5.02 2.63
C LEU A 62 -21.72 5.29 1.91
N ARG A 63 -21.73 5.18 0.58
CA ARG A 63 -22.96 5.37 -0.23
C ARG A 63 -23.74 4.07 -0.45
N GLY A 64 -23.36 2.99 0.19
CA GLY A 64 -24.01 1.70 0.03
C GLY A 64 -23.71 1.00 -1.30
N LYS A 65 -22.66 1.41 -1.99
CA LYS A 65 -22.22 0.86 -3.29
C LYS A 65 -20.86 0.20 -3.22
N GLY A 66 -20.39 -0.09 -2.02
CA GLY A 66 -19.08 -0.68 -1.80
C GLY A 66 -18.97 -2.12 -2.29
N ASP A 67 -17.75 -2.52 -2.60
CA ASP A 67 -17.36 -3.87 -2.96
C ASP A 67 -16.15 -4.25 -2.12
N THR A 68 -16.32 -5.24 -1.25
CA THR A 68 -15.27 -5.70 -0.33
C THR A 68 -14.01 -6.12 -1.09
N VAL A 69 -14.16 -6.76 -2.24
CA VAL A 69 -13.02 -7.20 -3.06
C VAL A 69 -12.24 -6.00 -3.60
N ASN A 70 -12.96 -4.98 -4.06
CA ASN A 70 -12.33 -3.74 -4.51
C ASN A 70 -11.59 -3.03 -3.37
N ILE A 71 -12.20 -2.95 -2.19
CA ILE A 71 -11.56 -2.35 -1.01
C ILE A 71 -10.30 -3.12 -0.64
N LEU A 72 -10.34 -4.46 -0.65
CA LEU A 72 -9.19 -5.29 -0.35
C LEU A 72 -8.03 -5.03 -1.33
N GLU A 73 -8.34 -4.96 -2.62
CA GLU A 73 -7.34 -4.67 -3.65
C GLU A 73 -6.68 -3.29 -3.41
N GLU A 74 -7.49 -2.27 -3.15
CA GLU A 74 -6.99 -0.92 -2.90
C GLU A 74 -6.20 -0.83 -1.60
N VAL A 75 -6.59 -1.54 -0.55
CA VAL A 75 -5.81 -1.63 0.70
C VAL A 75 -4.44 -2.26 0.42
N ALA A 76 -4.38 -3.33 -0.36
CA ALA A 76 -3.13 -3.97 -0.71
C ALA A 76 -2.21 -3.01 -1.49
N ASP A 77 -2.74 -2.29 -2.46
CA ASP A 77 -1.99 -1.31 -3.24
C ASP A 77 -1.44 -0.19 -2.36
N VAL A 78 -2.22 0.31 -1.41
CA VAL A 78 -1.78 1.34 -0.46
C VAL A 78 -0.69 0.82 0.47
N LEU A 79 -0.79 -0.42 0.95
CA LEU A 79 0.27 -1.01 1.78
C LEU A 79 1.59 -1.15 1.01
N LEU A 80 1.54 -1.49 -0.28
CA LEU A 80 2.71 -1.48 -1.15
C LEU A 80 3.27 -0.06 -1.30
N CYS A 81 2.40 0.93 -1.48
CA CYS A 81 2.82 2.34 -1.56
C CYS A 81 3.51 2.82 -0.29
N ILE A 82 3.06 2.37 0.87
CA ILE A 82 3.75 2.66 2.14
C ILE A 82 5.18 2.12 2.10
N GLY A 83 5.38 0.92 1.54
CA GLY A 83 6.71 0.37 1.33
C GLY A 83 7.59 1.25 0.42
N TYR A 84 7.05 1.77 -0.67
CA TYR A 84 7.76 2.72 -1.54
C TYR A 84 8.14 3.99 -0.78
N ILE A 85 7.21 4.56 -0.03
CA ILE A 85 7.46 5.77 0.76
C ILE A 85 8.56 5.53 1.78
N GLN A 86 8.54 4.39 2.48
CA GLN A 86 9.57 4.03 3.44
C GLN A 86 10.97 4.00 2.81
N GLU A 87 11.11 3.37 1.64
CA GLU A 87 12.39 3.32 0.94
C GLU A 87 12.85 4.71 0.47
N ILE A 88 11.96 5.50 -0.09
CA ILE A 88 12.30 6.80 -0.66
C ILE A 88 12.66 7.81 0.43
N VAL A 89 11.90 7.85 1.51
CA VAL A 89 12.07 8.80 2.61
C VAL A 89 13.05 8.31 3.67
N GLY A 90 13.30 7.00 3.72
CA GLY A 90 14.23 6.42 4.70
C GLY A 90 13.59 6.13 6.05
N LEU A 91 12.38 5.57 6.06
CA LEU A 91 11.68 5.18 7.27
C LEU A 91 11.79 3.67 7.48
N SER A 92 12.38 3.25 8.61
CA SER A 92 12.48 1.84 8.95
C SER A 92 11.14 1.29 9.45
N ASP A 93 10.98 -0.05 9.38
CA ASP A 93 9.83 -0.72 9.96
C ASP A 93 9.69 -0.42 11.46
N ASP A 94 10.82 -0.39 12.18
CA ASP A 94 10.81 -0.12 13.61
C ASP A 94 10.30 1.29 13.94
N LEU A 95 10.66 2.29 13.12
CA LEU A 95 10.15 3.65 13.27
C LEU A 95 8.64 3.70 13.02
N ILE A 96 8.16 3.01 12.02
CA ILE A 96 6.72 2.94 11.72
C ILE A 96 5.97 2.29 12.89
N VAL A 97 6.48 1.18 13.41
CA VAL A 97 5.87 0.49 14.56
C VAL A 97 5.84 1.40 15.79
N SER A 98 6.94 2.09 16.08
CA SER A 98 7.00 3.03 17.21
C SER A 98 5.98 4.17 17.06
N ALA A 99 5.85 4.73 15.86
CA ALA A 99 4.86 5.77 15.57
C ALA A 99 3.43 5.24 15.74
N MET A 100 3.16 4.02 15.28
CA MET A 100 1.86 3.38 15.45
C MET A 100 1.53 3.17 16.93
N ASN A 101 2.50 2.73 17.73
CA ASN A 101 2.30 2.54 19.17
C ASN A 101 1.91 3.86 19.85
N VAL A 102 2.56 4.97 19.49
CA VAL A 102 2.18 6.30 20.00
C VAL A 102 0.74 6.65 19.65
N LYS A 103 0.33 6.38 18.41
CA LYS A 103 -1.05 6.65 17.94
C LYS A 103 -2.07 5.75 18.64
N ILE A 104 -1.75 4.48 18.83
CA ILE A 104 -2.61 3.53 19.54
C ILE A 104 -2.81 3.97 21.00
N ASP A 105 -1.75 4.39 21.67
CA ASP A 105 -1.84 4.88 23.05
C ASP A 105 -2.79 6.09 23.16
N ARG A 106 -2.74 6.99 22.18
CA ARG A 106 -3.67 8.14 22.13
C ARG A 106 -5.11 7.70 21.93
N LEU A 107 -5.35 6.73 21.04
CA LEU A 107 -6.68 6.18 20.82
C LEU A 107 -7.21 5.51 22.08
N GLU A 108 -6.39 4.74 22.78
CA GLU A 108 -6.78 4.08 24.02
C GLU A 108 -7.23 5.08 25.08
N LYS A 109 -6.58 6.23 25.18
CA LYS A 109 -6.94 7.29 26.15
C LYS A 109 -8.30 7.93 25.86
N ILE A 110 -8.77 7.87 24.63
CA ILE A 110 -10.07 8.44 24.20
C ILE A 110 -11.20 7.45 24.47
N LEU A 111 -10.89 6.18 24.50
CA LEU A 111 -11.87 5.11 24.73
C LEU A 111 -12.24 5.03 26.21
#